data_6af40960f816f2809ccd7b652befd501
#
_entry.id   6af40960f816f2809ccd7b652befd501
#
_cell.length_a   1.000
_cell.length_b   1.000
_cell.length_c   1.000
_cell.angle_alpha   90.00
_cell.angle_beta   90.00
_cell.angle_gamma   90.00
#
_symmetry.space_group_name_H-M   'P 1'
#
loop_
_entity.id
_entity.type
_entity.pdbx_description
1 polymer ?
#
loop_
_entity_poly.entity_id
_entity_poly.type
_entity_poly.pdbx_seq_one_letter_code
_entity_poly.pdbx_strand_id
1 'polypeptide(L)'
;MNILKKNWRQKTLEDLENDVWGDPPYDSHLVKRTHQLRKLPLAGLTNDDLAMMLRQNLSLTYIVPLAIDKLQVDILAYGDAGSEGAIMNAILKIPGDFWKTNRDYWITIKKLLDDNQSVWTFEKRDNFDNALCE
;
A
#
# COMPACT_ATOMS: atom_id res chain seq x y z
N MET A 1 -7.75 15.55 3.89
CA MET A 1 -7.65 16.24 2.60
C MET A 1 -7.26 15.26 1.51
N ASN A 2 -7.93 15.30 0.41
CA ASN A 2 -7.61 14.42 -0.70
C ASN A 2 -6.67 15.13 -1.67
N ILE A 3 -5.41 14.71 -1.70
CA ILE A 3 -4.41 15.28 -2.61
C ILE A 3 -4.39 14.56 -3.95
N LEU A 4 -5.22 13.52 -4.12
CA LEU A 4 -5.23 12.71 -5.33
C LEU A 4 -6.11 13.37 -6.38
N LYS A 5 -5.57 13.51 -7.58
CA LYS A 5 -6.32 14.07 -8.71
C LYS A 5 -7.29 13.04 -9.26
N LYS A 6 -8.35 13.54 -9.90
CA LYS A 6 -9.27 12.66 -10.63
C LYS A 6 -8.46 11.84 -11.64
N ASN A 7 -8.81 10.56 -11.77
CA ASN A 7 -8.14 9.63 -12.68
C ASN A 7 -6.70 9.27 -12.30
N TRP A 8 -6.33 9.49 -11.03
CA TRP A 8 -4.97 9.18 -10.59
C TRP A 8 -4.62 7.69 -10.77
N ARG A 9 -5.62 6.80 -10.74
CA ARG A 9 -5.41 5.37 -10.91
C ARG A 9 -4.95 4.99 -12.32
N GLN A 10 -5.25 5.81 -13.32
CA GLN A 10 -4.82 5.60 -14.69
C GLN A 10 -3.46 6.20 -14.99
N LYS A 11 -2.89 6.92 -14.03
CA LYS A 11 -1.59 7.56 -14.20
C LYS A 11 -0.48 6.67 -13.66
N THR A 12 0.76 6.98 -14.03
CA THR A 12 1.93 6.27 -13.54
C THR A 12 2.52 7.02 -12.34
N LEU A 13 3.33 6.32 -11.54
CA LEU A 13 4.04 6.98 -10.44
C LEU A 13 5.01 8.04 -10.97
N GLU A 14 5.64 7.81 -12.12
CA GLU A 14 6.52 8.81 -12.71
C GLU A 14 5.79 10.12 -12.95
N ASP A 15 4.56 10.05 -13.47
CA ASP A 15 3.75 11.23 -13.70
C ASP A 15 3.30 11.90 -12.40
N LEU A 16 2.81 11.09 -11.47
CA LEU A 16 2.23 11.61 -10.23
C LEU A 16 3.27 12.23 -9.32
N GLU A 17 4.45 11.63 -9.26
CA GLU A 17 5.54 12.12 -8.42
C GLU A 17 6.48 13.05 -9.16
N ASN A 18 6.27 13.20 -10.47
CA ASN A 18 7.13 14.02 -11.34
C ASN A 18 8.60 13.63 -11.16
N ASP A 19 8.86 12.32 -11.18
CA ASP A 19 10.18 11.77 -10.91
C ASP A 19 10.40 10.52 -11.75
N VAL A 20 11.23 10.65 -12.77
CA VAL A 20 11.53 9.54 -13.68
C VAL A 20 12.86 8.91 -13.26
N TRP A 21 12.79 7.65 -12.83
CA TRP A 21 13.99 6.89 -12.50
C TRP A 21 14.57 6.35 -13.81
N GLY A 22 15.88 6.40 -13.95
CA GLY A 22 16.55 5.83 -15.11
C GLY A 22 16.57 4.31 -15.05
N ASP A 23 17.54 3.70 -15.70
CA ASP A 23 17.70 2.25 -15.69
C ASP A 23 17.99 1.77 -14.27
N PRO A 24 17.55 0.55 -13.92
CA PRO A 24 17.84 0.00 -12.59
C PRO A 24 19.35 -0.08 -12.36
N PRO A 25 19.85 0.40 -11.20
CA PRO A 25 21.29 0.37 -10.93
C PRO A 25 21.81 -1.01 -10.56
N TYR A 26 20.93 -1.93 -10.22
CA TYR A 26 21.30 -3.28 -9.82
C TYR A 26 20.50 -4.31 -10.60
N ASP A 27 21.09 -5.49 -10.79
CA ASP A 27 20.46 -6.60 -11.49
C ASP A 27 19.69 -7.51 -10.51
N SER A 28 18.88 -6.90 -9.64
CA SER A 28 18.02 -7.67 -8.74
C SER A 28 16.58 -7.62 -9.24
N HIS A 29 15.83 -8.70 -9.03
CA HIS A 29 14.44 -8.77 -9.44
C HIS A 29 13.62 -7.65 -8.78
N LEU A 30 13.85 -7.43 -7.48
CA LEU A 30 13.13 -6.41 -6.72
C LEU A 30 13.36 -5.02 -7.32
N VAL A 31 14.62 -4.66 -7.57
CA VAL A 31 14.96 -3.33 -8.10
C VAL A 31 14.38 -3.16 -9.51
N LYS A 32 14.53 -4.17 -10.37
CA LYS A 32 13.99 -4.12 -11.72
C LYS A 32 12.48 -3.96 -11.72
N ARG A 33 11.78 -4.75 -10.89
CA ARG A 33 10.32 -4.68 -10.83
C ARG A 33 9.86 -3.33 -10.32
N THR A 34 10.51 -2.79 -9.30
CA THR A 34 10.19 -1.47 -8.75
C THR A 34 10.28 -0.39 -9.83
N HIS A 35 11.36 -0.42 -10.63
CA HIS A 35 11.52 0.54 -11.73
C HIS A 35 10.42 0.36 -12.79
N GLN A 36 10.07 -0.88 -13.13
CA GLN A 36 9.02 -1.16 -14.11
C GLN A 36 7.66 -0.64 -13.63
N LEU A 37 7.35 -0.83 -12.35
CA LEU A 37 6.05 -0.43 -11.80
C LEU A 37 5.83 1.07 -11.88
N ARG A 38 6.88 1.87 -11.81
CA ARG A 38 6.77 3.32 -11.91
C ARG A 38 6.28 3.78 -13.29
N LYS A 39 6.39 2.94 -14.29
CA LYS A 39 6.00 3.25 -15.68
C LYS A 39 4.63 2.69 -16.05
N LEU A 40 3.99 1.95 -15.17
CA LEU A 40 2.69 1.32 -15.43
C LEU A 40 1.57 2.14 -14.80
N PRO A 41 0.38 2.17 -15.43
CA PRO A 41 -0.78 2.76 -14.76
C PRO A 41 -1.03 2.05 -13.43
N LEU A 42 -1.35 2.82 -12.41
CA LEU A 42 -1.52 2.26 -11.05
C LEU A 42 -2.61 1.20 -10.99
N ALA A 43 -3.66 1.36 -11.80
CA ALA A 43 -4.75 0.37 -11.83
C ALA A 43 -4.29 -1.00 -12.32
N GLY A 44 -3.14 -1.09 -12.98
CA GLY A 44 -2.59 -2.35 -13.49
C GLY A 44 -1.68 -3.08 -12.52
N LEU A 45 -1.42 -2.53 -11.34
CA LEU A 45 -0.56 -3.18 -10.36
C LEU A 45 -1.27 -4.39 -9.75
N THR A 46 -0.53 -5.50 -9.64
CA THR A 46 -1.08 -6.72 -9.03
C THR A 46 -1.04 -6.63 -7.52
N ASN A 47 -1.74 -7.55 -6.84
CA ASN A 47 -1.68 -7.62 -5.39
C ASN A 47 -0.26 -7.88 -4.88
N ASP A 48 0.51 -8.69 -5.59
CA ASP A 48 1.93 -8.91 -5.25
C ASP A 48 2.74 -7.63 -5.38
N ASP A 49 2.49 -6.83 -6.41
CA ASP A 49 3.15 -5.55 -6.60
C ASP A 49 2.84 -4.61 -5.44
N LEU A 50 1.57 -4.54 -5.05
CA LEU A 50 1.14 -3.69 -3.94
C LEU A 50 1.82 -4.12 -2.63
N ALA A 51 1.81 -5.42 -2.34
CA ALA A 51 2.45 -5.92 -1.12
C ALA A 51 3.94 -5.61 -1.10
N MET A 52 4.61 -5.75 -2.25
CA MET A 52 6.02 -5.44 -2.36
C MET A 52 6.30 -3.96 -2.09
N MET A 53 5.54 -3.08 -2.73
CA MET A 53 5.73 -1.63 -2.57
C MET A 53 5.46 -1.20 -1.12
N LEU A 54 4.42 -1.79 -0.51
CA LEU A 54 4.11 -1.51 0.89
C LEU A 54 5.26 -1.92 1.81
N ARG A 55 5.80 -3.12 1.60
CA ARG A 55 6.90 -3.63 2.44
C ARG A 55 8.17 -2.80 2.30
N GLN A 56 8.37 -2.20 1.13
CA GLN A 56 9.53 -1.34 0.88
C GLN A 56 9.27 0.12 1.22
N ASN A 57 8.07 0.45 1.69
CA ASN A 57 7.65 1.82 2.01
C ASN A 57 7.81 2.78 0.83
N LEU A 58 7.49 2.29 -0.38
CA LEU A 58 7.65 3.06 -1.61
C LEU A 58 6.33 3.67 -2.05
N SER A 59 6.36 4.99 -2.33
CA SER A 59 5.23 5.73 -2.89
C SER A 59 3.92 5.49 -2.11
N LEU A 60 4.01 5.45 -0.79
CA LEU A 60 2.89 5.07 0.07
C LEU A 60 1.66 5.94 -0.13
N THR A 61 1.84 7.23 -0.45
CA THR A 61 0.73 8.14 -0.70
C THR A 61 -0.24 7.61 -1.75
N TYR A 62 0.28 6.89 -2.75
CA TYR A 62 -0.52 6.33 -3.84
C TYR A 62 -0.77 4.84 -3.66
N ILE A 63 0.18 4.11 -3.09
CA ILE A 63 0.06 2.66 -2.92
C ILE A 63 -0.94 2.30 -1.83
N VAL A 64 -0.97 3.04 -0.71
CA VAL A 64 -1.92 2.75 0.37
C VAL A 64 -3.37 2.86 -0.10
N PRO A 65 -3.80 3.92 -0.80
CA PRO A 65 -5.20 3.95 -1.28
C PRO A 65 -5.53 2.85 -2.30
N LEU A 66 -4.57 2.40 -3.11
CA LEU A 66 -4.79 1.24 -3.98
C LEU A 66 -4.99 -0.03 -3.16
N ALA A 67 -4.20 -0.19 -2.10
CA ALA A 67 -4.35 -1.32 -1.19
C ALA A 67 -5.70 -1.28 -0.49
N ILE A 68 -6.15 -0.10 -0.09
CA ILE A 68 -7.47 0.07 0.52
C ILE A 68 -8.57 -0.43 -0.42
N ASP A 69 -8.48 -0.11 -1.71
CA ASP A 69 -9.45 -0.61 -2.70
C ASP A 69 -9.56 -2.15 -2.65
N LYS A 70 -8.40 -2.82 -2.56
CA LYS A 70 -8.38 -4.29 -2.49
C LYS A 70 -8.94 -4.81 -1.18
N LEU A 71 -8.59 -4.14 -0.07
CA LEU A 71 -9.02 -4.56 1.26
C LEU A 71 -10.52 -4.36 1.47
N GLN A 72 -11.12 -3.37 0.82
CA GLN A 72 -12.55 -3.16 0.89
C GLN A 72 -13.33 -4.29 0.22
N VAL A 73 -12.75 -4.95 -0.75
CA VAL A 73 -13.33 -6.13 -1.39
C VAL A 73 -13.06 -7.38 -0.56
N ASP A 74 -11.83 -7.50 -0.03
CA ASP A 74 -11.41 -8.68 0.74
C ASP A 74 -10.29 -8.29 1.70
N ILE A 75 -10.59 -8.28 2.99
CA ILE A 75 -9.59 -7.90 4.01
C ILE A 75 -8.40 -8.86 4.03
N LEU A 76 -8.57 -10.08 3.51
CA LEU A 76 -7.50 -11.08 3.43
C LEU A 76 -6.79 -11.08 2.06
N ALA A 77 -6.96 -10.01 1.28
CA ALA A 77 -6.40 -9.93 -0.07
C ALA A 77 -4.90 -10.27 -0.11
N TYR A 78 -4.52 -11.00 -1.13
CA TYR A 78 -3.13 -11.39 -1.36
C TYR A 78 -2.94 -11.74 -2.85
N GLY A 79 -1.69 -11.86 -3.27
CA GLY A 79 -1.35 -12.23 -4.63
C GLY A 79 -0.79 -13.63 -4.73
N ASP A 80 -0.36 -14.02 -5.92
CA ASP A 80 0.11 -15.38 -6.21
C ASP A 80 1.34 -15.77 -5.41
N ALA A 81 2.20 -14.79 -5.10
CA ALA A 81 3.44 -15.03 -4.36
C ALA A 81 3.27 -14.91 -2.85
N GLY A 82 2.09 -14.51 -2.39
CA GLY A 82 1.83 -14.28 -0.97
C GLY A 82 0.84 -15.27 -0.38
N SER A 83 0.43 -14.98 0.85
CA SER A 83 -0.57 -15.78 1.55
C SER A 83 -1.67 -14.85 2.07
N GLU A 84 -2.76 -15.45 2.54
CA GLU A 84 -3.91 -14.68 3.03
C GLU A 84 -3.46 -13.58 3.99
N GLY A 85 -3.98 -12.38 3.79
CA GLY A 85 -3.68 -11.23 4.64
C GLY A 85 -2.39 -10.51 4.29
N ALA A 86 -1.70 -10.88 3.20
CA ALA A 86 -0.40 -10.30 2.86
C ALA A 86 -0.45 -8.78 2.73
N ILE A 87 -1.50 -8.24 2.10
CA ILE A 87 -1.60 -6.79 1.92
C ILE A 87 -1.82 -6.08 3.26
N MET A 88 -2.78 -6.55 4.06
CA MET A 88 -3.02 -5.96 5.37
C MET A 88 -1.81 -6.09 6.28
N ASN A 89 -1.14 -7.24 6.28
CA ASN A 89 0.08 -7.41 7.06
C ASN A 89 1.14 -6.37 6.71
N ALA A 90 1.32 -6.09 5.42
CA ALA A 90 2.27 -5.08 4.98
C ALA A 90 1.84 -3.67 5.45
N ILE A 91 0.55 -3.38 5.38
CA ILE A 91 0.00 -2.11 5.86
C ILE A 91 0.28 -1.91 7.34
N LEU A 92 0.07 -2.94 8.16
CA LEU A 92 0.25 -2.84 9.60
C LEU A 92 1.71 -2.60 10.01
N LYS A 93 2.65 -2.84 9.12
CA LYS A 93 4.08 -2.62 9.37
C LYS A 93 4.58 -1.26 8.90
N ILE A 94 3.73 -0.44 8.29
CA ILE A 94 4.13 0.89 7.85
C ILE A 94 4.46 1.74 9.08
N PRO A 95 5.58 2.51 9.03
CA PRO A 95 5.95 3.36 10.18
C PRO A 95 4.85 4.34 10.57
N GLY A 96 4.72 4.57 11.87
CA GLY A 96 3.65 5.42 12.42
C GLY A 96 3.65 6.85 11.89
N ASP A 97 4.82 7.37 11.52
CA ASP A 97 4.93 8.73 10.99
C ASP A 97 4.09 8.93 9.73
N PHE A 98 3.98 7.90 8.89
CA PHE A 98 3.14 7.98 7.70
C PHE A 98 1.67 8.23 8.09
N TRP A 99 1.19 7.51 9.11
CA TRP A 99 -0.21 7.64 9.54
C TRP A 99 -0.51 9.01 10.14
N LYS A 100 0.47 9.61 10.81
CA LYS A 100 0.29 10.95 11.40
C LYS A 100 0.01 12.00 10.35
N THR A 101 0.56 11.84 9.16
CA THR A 101 0.34 12.76 8.04
C THR A 101 -0.76 12.26 7.09
N ASN A 102 -1.32 11.07 7.33
CA ASN A 102 -2.34 10.47 6.47
C ASN A 102 -3.44 9.85 7.32
N ARG A 103 -4.01 10.64 8.22
CA ARG A 103 -5.01 10.18 9.20
C ARG A 103 -6.25 9.57 8.54
N ASP A 104 -6.66 10.11 7.39
CA ASP A 104 -7.84 9.59 6.68
C ASP A 104 -7.63 8.14 6.27
N TYR A 105 -6.44 7.81 5.79
CA TYR A 105 -6.11 6.43 5.44
C TYR A 105 -6.11 5.54 6.68
N TRP A 106 -5.52 6.05 7.77
CA TRP A 106 -5.49 5.30 9.03
C TRP A 106 -6.91 4.99 9.53
N ILE A 107 -7.79 6.00 9.50
CA ILE A 107 -9.17 5.85 9.95
C ILE A 107 -9.90 4.80 9.11
N THR A 108 -9.73 4.86 7.79
CA THR A 108 -10.37 3.90 6.88
C THR A 108 -9.93 2.48 7.18
N ILE A 109 -8.62 2.27 7.36
CA ILE A 109 -8.08 0.93 7.61
C ILE A 109 -8.49 0.43 8.99
N LYS A 110 -8.48 1.32 9.99
CA LYS A 110 -8.93 0.94 11.34
C LYS A 110 -10.38 0.48 11.32
N LYS A 111 -11.24 1.18 10.59
CA LYS A 111 -12.64 0.79 10.44
C LYS A 111 -12.76 -0.58 9.78
N LEU A 112 -11.97 -0.84 8.73
CA LEU A 112 -11.98 -2.15 8.09
C LEU A 112 -11.60 -3.27 9.06
N LEU A 113 -10.58 -3.04 9.88
CA LEU A 113 -10.15 -4.02 10.88
C LEU A 113 -11.22 -4.23 11.95
N ASP A 114 -11.81 -3.16 12.46
CA ASP A 114 -12.83 -3.23 13.50
C ASP A 114 -14.09 -3.92 12.99
N ASP A 115 -14.48 -3.67 11.74
CA ASP A 115 -15.66 -4.28 11.14
C ASP A 115 -15.45 -5.74 10.79
N ASN A 116 -14.20 -6.23 10.75
CA ASN A 116 -13.84 -7.58 10.33
C ASN A 116 -13.04 -8.34 11.39
N GLN A 117 -13.32 -8.07 12.67
CA GLN A 117 -12.56 -8.70 13.76
C GLN A 117 -12.64 -10.23 13.75
N SER A 118 -13.77 -10.77 13.30
CA SER A 118 -13.92 -12.22 13.23
C SER A 118 -13.16 -12.84 12.05
N VAL A 119 -12.88 -12.06 11.03
CA VAL A 119 -12.13 -12.49 9.84
C VAL A 119 -10.64 -12.22 10.02
N TRP A 120 -10.29 -11.03 10.49
CA TRP A 120 -8.91 -10.67 10.74
C TRP A 120 -8.52 -11.09 12.15
N THR A 121 -8.02 -12.31 12.26
CA THR A 121 -7.58 -12.88 13.53
C THR A 121 -6.06 -12.96 13.64
N PHE A 122 -5.36 -12.49 12.62
CA PHE A 122 -3.90 -12.43 12.64
C PHE A 122 -3.47 -11.38 13.66
N GLU A 123 -2.36 -11.65 14.27
CA GLU A 123 -1.92 -10.85 15.39
C GLU A 123 -1.27 -9.54 14.99
N LYS A 124 -1.07 -8.71 15.99
CA LYS A 124 -0.12 -7.57 16.02
C LYS A 124 -0.50 -6.39 15.15
N ARG A 125 -1.64 -5.86 15.50
CA ARG A 125 -2.01 -4.55 15.01
C ARG A 125 -1.63 -3.43 15.99
N ASP A 126 -0.90 -3.74 17.05
CA ASP A 126 -0.62 -2.78 18.14
C ASP A 126 0.10 -1.53 17.64
N ASN A 127 1.14 -1.69 16.83
CA ASN A 127 1.84 -0.54 16.27
C ASN A 127 0.93 0.34 15.44
N PHE A 128 0.04 -0.27 14.68
CA PHE A 128 -0.92 0.46 13.87
C PHE A 128 -1.94 1.16 14.76
N ASP A 129 -2.54 0.44 15.72
CA ASP A 129 -3.55 1.02 16.61
C ASP A 129 -3.01 2.19 17.41
N ASN A 130 -1.74 2.13 17.80
CA ASN A 130 -1.11 3.15 18.62
C ASN A 130 -0.42 4.25 17.82
N ALA A 131 -0.45 4.19 16.51
CA ALA A 131 0.30 5.12 15.66
C ALA A 131 -0.12 6.58 15.87
N LEU A 132 -1.38 6.83 16.17
CA LEU A 132 -1.90 8.18 16.41
C LEU A 132 -2.06 8.50 17.90
N CYS A 133 -1.68 7.58 18.76
CA CYS A 133 -1.70 7.82 20.21
C CYS A 133 -0.44 8.54 20.63
N GLU A 134 -0.56 9.48 21.53
CA GLU A 134 0.56 10.25 22.03
C GLU A 134 0.78 10.04 23.51
#